data_18e993139dec48ee6b665848934d39a0
#
_entry.id   18e993139dec48ee6b665848934d39a0
#
_cell.length_a   1.000
_cell.length_b   1.000
_cell.length_c   1.000
_cell.angle_alpha   90.00
_cell.angle_beta   90.00
_cell.angle_gamma   90.00
#
_symmetry.space_group_name_H-M   'P 1'
#
loop_
_entity.id
_entity.type
_entity.pdbx_description
1 polymer ?
#
loop_
_entity_poly.entity_id
_entity_poly.type
_entity_poly.pdbx_seq_one_letter_code
_entity_poly.pdbx_strand_id
1 'polypeptide(L)'
;MGSSGAYNAEPGSTIVGRVGSYCGAVHYSPGPCWVTDNAIIATARDGVNPRYVYYLLKRLGLNRYRIGSGQPLLTHGILNRLTTRRPTRAEQDRAASVLGALDDKIAVNGRIAACADALLRARYEETTATSLVPIGELGRLVRANVPLDLIGGDENYIGLEHMPKRQMWLSRWADASGIASAKRRFAAGDILFGKLRPYFHKVGLAFVDGVASTDILVVRPEDPAHRGWLLAALASDEVVAHASAVGDGTRMPRTGWPDLAAYKVPWPGDDRARRFGELAATLARRVEAAAAETTALANLRDALLPRLVP
;
A
#
# COMPACT_ATOMS: atom_id res chain seq x y z
N MET A 1 -12.26 -3.57 3.36
CA MET A 1 -12.91 -4.83 3.78
C MET A 1 -13.67 -4.52 5.05
N GLY A 2 -14.89 -5.06 5.20
CA GLY A 2 -15.66 -4.94 6.45
C GLY A 2 -15.27 -6.00 7.47
N SER A 3 -15.71 -5.85 8.73
CA SER A 3 -15.68 -6.88 9.77
C SER A 3 -17.03 -7.58 9.85
N SER A 4 -17.02 -8.89 10.13
CA SER A 4 -18.24 -9.69 10.35
C SER A 4 -18.06 -10.50 11.63
N GLY A 5 -19.12 -10.64 12.40
CA GLY A 5 -19.16 -11.53 13.58
C GLY A 5 -19.33 -13.02 13.24
N ALA A 6 -19.59 -13.34 11.95
CA ALA A 6 -19.72 -14.70 11.45
C ALA A 6 -18.69 -14.98 10.36
N TYR A 7 -18.42 -16.26 10.11
CA TYR A 7 -17.55 -16.70 9.01
C TYR A 7 -18.18 -17.89 8.28
N ASN A 8 -17.81 -18.06 6.99
CA ASN A 8 -18.19 -19.18 6.16
C ASN A 8 -16.97 -19.84 5.48
N ALA A 9 -15.78 -19.38 5.79
CA ALA A 9 -14.51 -19.98 5.34
C ALA A 9 -13.60 -20.21 6.56
N GLU A 10 -13.19 -21.47 6.74
CA GLU A 10 -12.31 -21.90 7.83
C GLU A 10 -10.87 -21.39 7.64
N PRO A 11 -10.07 -21.32 8.73
CA PRO A 11 -8.65 -21.06 8.65
C PRO A 11 -7.96 -22.00 7.65
N GLY A 12 -7.05 -21.45 6.85
CA GLY A 12 -6.36 -22.21 5.80
C GLY A 12 -7.12 -22.30 4.47
N SER A 13 -8.27 -21.67 4.35
CA SER A 13 -9.03 -21.62 3.10
C SER A 13 -8.32 -20.75 2.06
N THR A 14 -8.44 -21.14 0.79
CA THR A 14 -8.02 -20.33 -0.35
C THR A 14 -9.22 -19.66 -0.98
N ILE A 15 -9.15 -18.35 -1.13
CA ILE A 15 -10.23 -17.52 -1.67
C ILE A 15 -9.87 -17.09 -3.09
N VAL A 16 -10.74 -17.39 -4.05
CA VAL A 16 -10.54 -17.06 -5.47
C VAL A 16 -11.58 -16.01 -5.89
N GLY A 17 -11.12 -14.87 -6.37
CA GLY A 17 -12.01 -13.84 -6.92
C GLY A 17 -12.81 -14.38 -8.11
N ARG A 18 -14.13 -14.20 -8.06
CA ARG A 18 -15.07 -14.74 -9.06
C ARG A 18 -15.43 -13.75 -10.15
N VAL A 19 -15.56 -12.47 -9.81
CA VAL A 19 -16.11 -11.44 -10.72
C VAL A 19 -15.29 -10.15 -10.70
N GLY A 20 -15.42 -9.35 -11.76
CA GLY A 20 -14.87 -8.00 -11.86
C GLY A 20 -13.35 -7.96 -11.95
N SER A 21 -12.75 -6.84 -11.53
CA SER A 21 -11.30 -6.60 -11.62
C SER A 21 -10.44 -7.59 -10.83
N TYR A 22 -10.99 -8.20 -9.79
CA TYR A 22 -10.33 -9.23 -8.97
C TYR A 22 -10.61 -10.66 -9.45
N CYS A 23 -11.26 -10.83 -10.60
CA CYS A 23 -11.55 -12.16 -11.14
C CYS A 23 -10.26 -12.94 -11.41
N GLY A 24 -10.12 -14.10 -10.76
CA GLY A 24 -8.93 -14.96 -10.82
C GLY A 24 -7.83 -14.61 -9.81
N ALA A 25 -7.99 -13.56 -9.00
CA ALA A 25 -7.09 -13.29 -7.88
C ALA A 25 -7.21 -14.39 -6.82
N VAL A 26 -6.07 -14.85 -6.28
CA VAL A 26 -6.01 -15.94 -5.30
C VAL A 26 -5.44 -15.43 -3.99
N HIS A 27 -6.16 -15.63 -2.90
CA HIS A 27 -5.80 -15.21 -1.55
C HIS A 27 -5.83 -16.39 -0.59
N TYR A 28 -4.86 -16.45 0.33
CA TYR A 28 -4.85 -17.39 1.45
C TYR A 28 -5.39 -16.73 2.70
N SER A 29 -6.35 -17.34 3.37
CA SER A 29 -6.89 -16.85 4.64
C SER A 29 -6.30 -17.68 5.80
N PRO A 30 -5.39 -17.10 6.60
CA PRO A 30 -4.82 -17.81 7.76
C PRO A 30 -5.83 -17.95 8.92
N GLY A 31 -6.85 -17.09 8.96
CA GLY A 31 -7.93 -17.11 9.96
C GLY A 31 -9.30 -17.29 9.31
N PRO A 32 -10.34 -17.45 10.13
CA PRO A 32 -11.72 -17.54 9.64
C PRO A 32 -12.12 -16.21 8.97
N CYS A 33 -12.90 -16.29 7.89
CA CYS A 33 -13.38 -15.08 7.21
C CYS A 33 -14.76 -15.29 6.58
N TRP A 34 -15.45 -14.18 6.31
CA TRP A 34 -16.68 -14.19 5.55
C TRP A 34 -16.40 -13.92 4.07
N VAL A 35 -16.80 -14.85 3.22
CA VAL A 35 -16.64 -14.77 1.76
C VAL A 35 -18.02 -14.56 1.13
N THR A 36 -18.13 -13.50 0.32
CA THR A 36 -19.35 -13.18 -0.40
C THR A 36 -19.44 -13.94 -1.73
N ASP A 37 -20.59 -13.90 -2.41
CA ASP A 37 -20.82 -14.54 -3.72
C ASP A 37 -19.88 -14.04 -4.84
N ASN A 38 -19.16 -12.98 -4.59
CA ASN A 38 -18.15 -12.45 -5.53
C ASN A 38 -16.81 -13.22 -5.50
N ALA A 39 -16.71 -14.26 -4.65
CA ALA A 39 -15.54 -15.11 -4.56
C ALA A 39 -15.94 -16.58 -4.35
N ILE A 40 -14.99 -17.49 -4.62
CA ILE A 40 -15.11 -18.93 -4.46
C ILE A 40 -14.18 -19.36 -3.35
N ILE A 41 -14.70 -20.18 -2.41
CA ILE A 41 -13.87 -20.81 -1.37
C ILE A 41 -13.36 -22.13 -1.94
N ALA A 42 -12.04 -22.30 -2.00
CA ALA A 42 -11.40 -23.56 -2.35
C ALA A 42 -10.77 -24.17 -1.08
N THR A 43 -11.27 -25.33 -0.70
CA THR A 43 -10.78 -26.11 0.44
C THR A 43 -9.97 -27.32 -0.03
N ALA A 44 -8.96 -27.68 0.74
CA ALA A 44 -8.19 -28.88 0.49
C ALA A 44 -9.03 -30.12 0.76
N ARG A 45 -8.91 -31.15 -0.10
CA ARG A 45 -9.43 -32.50 0.16
C ARG A 45 -8.49 -33.24 1.13
N ASP A 46 -8.98 -34.33 1.69
CA ASP A 46 -8.20 -35.19 2.57
C ASP A 46 -6.88 -35.61 1.89
N GLY A 47 -5.81 -35.56 2.67
CA GLY A 47 -4.46 -35.86 2.19
C GLY A 47 -3.82 -34.79 1.32
N VAL A 48 -4.43 -33.61 1.16
CA VAL A 48 -3.86 -32.45 0.45
C VAL A 48 -3.50 -31.35 1.44
N ASN A 49 -2.33 -30.76 1.28
CA ASN A 49 -1.91 -29.63 2.11
C ASN A 49 -2.71 -28.37 1.74
N PRO A 50 -3.43 -27.72 2.67
CA PRO A 50 -4.25 -26.53 2.36
C PRO A 50 -3.44 -25.35 1.80
N ARG A 51 -2.25 -25.11 2.34
CA ARG A 51 -1.39 -24.03 1.86
C ARG A 51 -0.80 -24.32 0.48
N TYR A 52 -0.58 -25.61 0.16
CA TYR A 52 -0.20 -26.04 -1.19
C TYR A 52 -1.31 -25.73 -2.22
N VAL A 53 -2.59 -25.92 -1.88
CA VAL A 53 -3.73 -25.56 -2.76
C VAL A 53 -3.67 -24.08 -3.14
N TYR A 54 -3.38 -23.18 -2.20
CA TYR A 54 -3.18 -21.78 -2.49
C TYR A 54 -2.09 -21.54 -3.54
N TYR A 55 -0.91 -22.14 -3.36
CA TYR A 55 0.20 -21.96 -4.31
C TYR A 55 -0.09 -22.59 -5.66
N LEU A 56 -0.77 -23.72 -5.69
CA LEU A 56 -1.23 -24.37 -6.92
C LEU A 56 -2.16 -23.46 -7.73
N LEU A 57 -3.18 -22.92 -7.10
CA LEU A 57 -4.14 -22.01 -7.75
C LEU A 57 -3.47 -20.70 -8.19
N LYS A 58 -2.54 -20.19 -7.40
CA LYS A 58 -1.73 -19.01 -7.77
C LYS A 58 -0.85 -19.30 -8.98
N ARG A 59 -0.18 -20.47 -9.03
CA ARG A 59 0.66 -20.92 -10.15
C ARG A 59 -0.13 -21.11 -11.44
N LEU A 60 -1.38 -21.57 -11.35
CA LEU A 60 -2.26 -21.75 -12.49
C LEU A 60 -2.63 -20.43 -13.19
N GLY A 61 -2.48 -19.28 -12.56
CA GLY A 61 -2.78 -17.99 -13.16
C GLY A 61 -4.25 -17.88 -13.59
N LEU A 62 -5.17 -18.03 -12.67
CA LEU A 62 -6.61 -18.21 -12.94
C LEU A 62 -7.27 -17.07 -13.73
N ASN A 63 -6.68 -15.87 -13.76
CA ASN A 63 -7.14 -14.75 -14.55
C ASN A 63 -7.18 -15.02 -16.06
N ARG A 64 -6.40 -15.97 -16.58
CA ARG A 64 -6.42 -16.38 -18.00
C ARG A 64 -7.61 -17.27 -18.39
N TYR A 65 -8.31 -17.85 -17.42
CA TYR A 65 -9.46 -18.72 -17.63
C TYR A 65 -10.82 -18.00 -17.46
N ARG A 66 -10.78 -16.70 -17.19
CA ARG A 66 -12.01 -15.89 -17.06
C ARG A 66 -12.73 -15.78 -18.40
N ILE A 67 -14.05 -15.74 -18.34
CA ILE A 67 -14.95 -15.55 -19.48
C ILE A 67 -15.70 -14.22 -19.34
N GLY A 68 -16.28 -13.72 -20.45
CA GLY A 68 -17.03 -12.45 -20.48
C GLY A 68 -16.15 -11.25 -20.82
N SER A 69 -16.61 -10.44 -21.80
CA SER A 69 -15.88 -9.27 -22.28
C SER A 69 -16.15 -8.00 -21.46
N GLY A 70 -17.37 -7.84 -20.92
CA GLY A 70 -17.75 -6.66 -20.13
C GLY A 70 -17.47 -6.82 -18.63
N GLN A 71 -17.88 -7.95 -18.07
CA GLN A 71 -17.62 -8.29 -16.67
C GLN A 71 -16.94 -9.66 -16.59
N PRO A 72 -15.62 -9.70 -16.31
CA PRO A 72 -14.90 -10.97 -16.18
C PRO A 72 -15.52 -11.87 -15.12
N LEU A 73 -15.72 -13.15 -15.45
CA LEU A 73 -16.33 -14.15 -14.58
C LEU A 73 -15.51 -15.44 -14.57
N LEU A 74 -15.32 -16.01 -13.39
CA LEU A 74 -14.77 -17.35 -13.18
C LEU A 74 -15.81 -18.20 -12.46
N THR A 75 -16.12 -19.39 -12.99
CA THR A 75 -17.13 -20.29 -12.43
C THR A 75 -16.52 -21.56 -11.83
N HIS A 76 -17.26 -22.23 -10.94
CA HIS A 76 -16.88 -23.54 -10.42
C HIS A 76 -16.66 -24.56 -11.55
N GLY A 77 -17.51 -24.52 -12.61
CA GLY A 77 -17.37 -25.40 -13.76
C GLY A 77 -16.05 -25.21 -14.52
N ILE A 78 -15.56 -23.97 -14.62
CA ILE A 78 -14.25 -23.69 -15.21
C ILE A 78 -13.13 -24.25 -14.32
N LEU A 79 -13.17 -23.98 -13.02
CA LEU A 79 -12.15 -24.45 -12.08
C LEU A 79 -12.09 -25.99 -12.02
N ASN A 80 -13.25 -26.66 -12.04
CA ASN A 80 -13.33 -28.12 -11.98
C ASN A 80 -12.78 -28.83 -13.22
N ARG A 81 -12.63 -28.12 -14.34
CA ARG A 81 -12.02 -28.67 -15.58
C ARG A 81 -10.50 -28.52 -15.62
N LEU A 82 -9.92 -27.74 -14.70
CA LEU A 82 -8.49 -27.58 -14.64
C LEU A 82 -7.85 -28.83 -14.08
N THR A 83 -6.96 -29.42 -14.85
CA THR A 83 -6.18 -30.60 -14.46
C THR A 83 -4.76 -30.18 -14.09
N THR A 84 -4.21 -30.81 -13.08
CA THR A 84 -2.85 -30.56 -12.62
C THR A 84 -2.23 -31.86 -12.13
N ARG A 85 -0.91 -31.91 -12.13
CA ARG A 85 -0.18 -33.03 -11.47
C ARG A 85 -0.45 -32.97 -9.97
N ARG A 86 -0.69 -34.10 -9.34
CA ARG A 86 -0.80 -34.22 -7.89
C ARG A 86 0.54 -34.73 -7.33
N PRO A 87 1.36 -33.88 -6.73
CA PRO A 87 2.57 -34.30 -6.04
C PRO A 87 2.26 -35.16 -4.81
N THR A 88 3.25 -35.88 -4.33
CA THR A 88 3.16 -36.59 -3.04
C THR A 88 2.90 -35.59 -1.89
N ARG A 89 2.39 -36.09 -0.78
CA ARG A 89 2.15 -35.22 0.40
C ARG A 89 3.45 -34.58 0.88
N ALA A 90 4.55 -35.26 0.88
CA ALA A 90 5.85 -34.72 1.27
C ALA A 90 6.32 -33.58 0.36
N GLU A 91 6.11 -33.69 -0.97
CA GLU A 91 6.41 -32.61 -1.92
C GLU A 91 5.52 -31.39 -1.68
N GLN A 92 4.23 -31.61 -1.43
CA GLN A 92 3.28 -30.54 -1.10
C GLN A 92 3.68 -29.81 0.20
N ASP A 93 4.04 -30.56 1.24
CA ASP A 93 4.44 -30.00 2.52
C ASP A 93 5.76 -29.22 2.41
N ARG A 94 6.70 -29.69 1.61
CA ARG A 94 7.95 -28.97 1.30
C ARG A 94 7.66 -27.66 0.58
N ALA A 95 6.86 -27.67 -0.49
CA ALA A 95 6.50 -26.47 -1.24
C ALA A 95 5.75 -25.45 -0.35
N ALA A 96 4.76 -25.93 0.41
CA ALA A 96 3.99 -25.09 1.33
C ALA A 96 4.86 -24.48 2.45
N SER A 97 5.84 -25.24 2.97
CA SER A 97 6.75 -24.74 4.01
C SER A 97 7.67 -23.64 3.47
N VAL A 98 8.33 -23.86 2.34
CA VAL A 98 9.28 -22.90 1.77
C VAL A 98 8.57 -21.61 1.33
N LEU A 99 7.56 -21.75 0.45
CA LEU A 99 6.82 -20.59 -0.06
C LEU A 99 6.04 -19.89 1.06
N GLY A 100 5.55 -20.67 2.03
CA GLY A 100 4.86 -20.18 3.19
C GLY A 100 5.72 -19.32 4.10
N ALA A 101 6.94 -19.74 4.38
CA ALA A 101 7.87 -18.95 5.19
C ALA A 101 8.16 -17.58 4.55
N LEU A 102 8.27 -17.52 3.21
CA LEU A 102 8.45 -16.26 2.48
C LEU A 102 7.21 -15.35 2.63
N ASP A 103 6.01 -15.88 2.40
CA ASP A 103 4.77 -15.10 2.54
C ASP A 103 4.52 -14.66 4.00
N ASP A 104 4.84 -15.50 5.00
CA ASP A 104 4.73 -15.15 6.42
C ASP A 104 5.67 -14.01 6.78
N LYS A 105 6.90 -14.03 6.27
CA LYS A 105 7.86 -12.94 6.49
C LYS A 105 7.41 -11.64 5.81
N ILE A 106 6.88 -11.70 4.58
CA ILE A 106 6.26 -10.57 3.89
C ILE A 106 5.11 -9.98 4.74
N ALA A 107 4.27 -10.84 5.31
CA ALA A 107 3.18 -10.40 6.18
C ALA A 107 3.70 -9.74 7.47
N VAL A 108 4.78 -10.24 8.07
CA VAL A 108 5.46 -9.60 9.22
C VAL A 108 5.94 -8.21 8.86
N ASN A 109 6.58 -8.06 7.70
CA ASN A 109 7.07 -6.75 7.23
C ASN A 109 5.91 -5.75 7.02
N GLY A 110 4.77 -6.21 6.50
CA GLY A 110 3.56 -5.38 6.42
C GLY A 110 3.04 -4.94 7.80
N ARG A 111 3.08 -5.83 8.80
CA ARG A 111 2.72 -5.48 10.18
C ARG A 111 3.67 -4.47 10.80
N ILE A 112 4.98 -4.57 10.53
CA ILE A 112 5.97 -3.57 10.98
C ILE A 112 5.59 -2.18 10.46
N ALA A 113 5.27 -2.04 9.18
CA ALA A 113 4.86 -0.76 8.60
C ALA A 113 3.56 -0.23 9.26
N ALA A 114 2.57 -1.09 9.45
CA ALA A 114 1.31 -0.70 10.08
C ALA A 114 1.49 -0.30 11.58
N CYS A 115 2.31 -1.03 12.33
CA CYS A 115 2.61 -0.68 13.72
C CYS A 115 3.40 0.63 13.83
N ALA A 116 4.35 0.87 12.92
CA ALA A 116 5.09 2.12 12.87
C ALA A 116 4.16 3.32 12.59
N ASP A 117 3.21 3.16 11.65
CA ASP A 117 2.19 4.16 11.34
C ASP A 117 1.31 4.46 12.56
N ALA A 118 0.77 3.40 13.19
CA ALA A 118 -0.08 3.55 14.36
C ALA A 118 0.66 4.20 15.55
N LEU A 119 1.91 3.80 15.80
CA LEU A 119 2.74 4.40 16.85
C LEU A 119 2.98 5.89 16.60
N LEU A 120 3.31 6.27 15.36
CA LEU A 120 3.60 7.66 15.03
C LEU A 120 2.35 8.53 15.18
N ARG A 121 1.17 8.05 14.77
CA ARG A 121 -0.12 8.73 14.98
C ARG A 121 -0.44 8.90 16.47
N ALA A 122 -0.38 7.82 17.25
CA ALA A 122 -0.66 7.87 18.68
C ALA A 122 0.27 8.88 19.39
N ARG A 123 1.55 8.86 19.06
CA ARG A 123 2.52 9.82 19.64
C ARG A 123 2.26 11.27 19.23
N TYR A 124 1.78 11.50 18.01
CA TYR A 124 1.36 12.83 17.57
C TYR A 124 0.16 13.33 18.37
N GLU A 125 -0.87 12.50 18.54
CA GLU A 125 -2.09 12.81 19.30
C GLU A 125 -1.83 13.01 20.80
N GLU A 126 -0.94 12.22 21.40
CA GLU A 126 -0.56 12.32 22.82
C GLU A 126 0.33 13.55 23.11
N THR A 127 1.01 14.10 22.10
CA THR A 127 1.97 15.18 22.33
C THR A 127 1.25 16.51 22.59
N THR A 128 1.40 17.05 23.80
CA THR A 128 0.81 18.33 24.18
C THR A 128 1.38 19.46 23.34
N ALA A 129 0.51 20.13 22.60
CA ALA A 129 0.84 21.33 21.86
C ALA A 129 1.01 22.54 22.79
N THR A 130 1.95 23.42 22.46
CA THR A 130 2.17 24.70 23.14
C THR A 130 1.56 25.86 22.37
N SER A 131 1.35 25.69 21.07
CA SER A 131 0.79 26.71 20.17
C SER A 131 0.16 26.06 18.94
N LEU A 132 -0.39 26.87 18.05
CA LEU A 132 -0.83 26.49 16.71
C LEU A 132 0.02 27.25 15.69
N VAL A 133 0.58 26.54 14.71
CA VAL A 133 1.37 27.15 13.63
C VAL A 133 0.82 26.76 12.25
N PRO A 134 0.87 27.65 11.26
CA PRO A 134 0.52 27.32 9.88
C PRO A 134 1.43 26.21 9.32
N ILE A 135 0.87 25.28 8.54
CA ILE A 135 1.67 24.25 7.86
C ILE A 135 2.77 24.87 6.98
N GLY A 136 2.50 26.04 6.39
CA GLY A 136 3.47 26.76 5.56
C GLY A 136 4.70 27.27 6.29
N GLU A 137 4.70 27.34 7.64
CA GLU A 137 5.90 27.61 8.44
C GLU A 137 6.73 26.35 8.70
N LEU A 138 6.13 25.18 8.63
CA LEU A 138 6.80 23.88 8.85
C LEU A 138 7.34 23.26 7.56
N GLY A 139 6.75 23.62 6.43
CA GLY A 139 7.14 23.06 5.14
C GLY A 139 6.75 23.94 3.96
N ARG A 140 7.36 23.66 2.82
CA ARG A 140 7.12 24.36 1.56
C ARG A 140 6.76 23.45 0.41
N LEU A 141 6.02 23.98 -0.57
CA LEU A 141 5.74 23.26 -1.82
C LEU A 141 6.98 23.25 -2.72
N VAL A 142 7.39 22.04 -3.12
CA VAL A 142 8.38 21.86 -4.19
C VAL A 142 7.72 22.06 -5.54
N ARG A 143 8.12 23.11 -6.28
CA ARG A 143 7.55 23.50 -7.58
C ARG A 143 8.42 23.05 -8.77
N ALA A 144 9.12 21.95 -8.65
CA ALA A 144 9.99 21.41 -9.68
C ALA A 144 9.19 20.61 -10.73
N ASN A 145 8.63 21.30 -11.71
CA ASN A 145 7.98 20.65 -12.84
C ASN A 145 9.04 20.09 -13.80
N VAL A 146 8.84 18.86 -14.26
CA VAL A 146 9.70 18.19 -15.24
C VAL A 146 8.87 17.91 -16.49
N PRO A 147 9.21 18.51 -17.64
CA PRO A 147 8.63 18.16 -18.92
C PRO A 147 8.81 16.68 -19.26
N LEU A 148 7.91 16.12 -20.06
CA LEU A 148 7.90 14.68 -20.36
C LEU A 148 9.22 14.21 -21.02
N ASP A 149 9.78 15.00 -21.90
CA ASP A 149 11.02 14.73 -22.64
C ASP A 149 12.28 14.73 -21.77
N LEU A 150 12.18 15.26 -20.55
CA LEU A 150 13.27 15.26 -19.54
C LEU A 150 13.10 14.19 -18.46
N ILE A 151 12.14 13.27 -18.61
CA ILE A 151 11.92 12.19 -17.66
C ILE A 151 12.48 10.90 -18.24
N GLY A 152 13.46 10.29 -17.57
CA GLY A 152 13.99 8.98 -17.93
C GLY A 152 12.95 7.88 -17.74
N GLY A 153 12.87 6.92 -18.67
CA GLY A 153 11.88 5.83 -18.59
C GLY A 153 12.08 4.91 -17.38
N ASP A 154 13.28 4.85 -16.83
CA ASP A 154 13.67 4.08 -15.64
C ASP A 154 13.57 4.86 -14.31
N GLU A 155 13.20 6.15 -14.36
CA GLU A 155 12.96 6.94 -13.14
C GLU A 155 11.80 6.39 -12.32
N ASN A 156 11.89 6.49 -11.00
CA ASN A 156 10.79 6.11 -10.12
C ASN A 156 9.60 7.06 -10.29
N TYR A 157 8.42 6.50 -10.54
CA TYR A 157 7.18 7.25 -10.67
C TYR A 157 6.20 6.90 -9.54
N ILE A 158 5.70 7.93 -8.86
CA ILE A 158 4.61 7.80 -7.88
C ILE A 158 3.37 8.52 -8.39
N GLY A 159 2.33 7.73 -8.72
CA GLY A 159 0.98 8.20 -8.95
C GLY A 159 0.10 7.97 -7.71
N LEU A 160 -1.15 8.49 -7.75
CA LEU A 160 -2.10 8.26 -6.66
C LEU A 160 -2.38 6.76 -6.44
N GLU A 161 -2.28 5.93 -7.47
CA GLU A 161 -2.43 4.48 -7.42
C GLU A 161 -1.38 3.79 -6.57
N HIS A 162 -0.18 4.36 -6.44
CA HIS A 162 0.92 3.85 -5.64
C HIS A 162 0.85 4.29 -4.17
N MET A 163 0.04 5.31 -3.87
CA MET A 163 -0.12 5.84 -2.52
C MET A 163 -1.22 5.07 -1.77
N PRO A 164 -0.89 4.33 -0.71
CA PRO A 164 -1.88 3.62 0.09
C PRO A 164 -2.75 4.59 0.87
N LYS A 165 -3.99 4.17 1.18
CA LYS A 165 -4.89 4.96 2.02
C LYS A 165 -4.47 4.84 3.48
N ARG A 166 -4.43 5.96 4.21
CA ARG A 166 -4.16 6.01 5.65
C ARG A 166 -2.84 5.35 6.08
N GLN A 167 -1.81 5.39 5.22
CA GLN A 167 -0.47 4.90 5.54
C GLN A 167 0.55 5.96 5.15
N MET A 168 1.48 6.25 6.06
CA MET A 168 2.48 7.31 5.91
C MET A 168 3.77 6.86 5.19
N TRP A 169 3.87 5.60 4.74
CA TRP A 169 5.09 5.05 4.15
C TRP A 169 4.89 4.70 2.69
N LEU A 170 5.57 5.40 1.79
CA LEU A 170 5.45 5.18 0.35
C LEU A 170 6.52 4.18 -0.12
N SER A 171 6.18 2.90 -0.06
CA SER A 171 7.05 1.78 -0.44
C SER A 171 6.74 1.18 -1.81
N ARG A 172 5.89 1.83 -2.60
CA ARG A 172 5.49 1.37 -3.94
C ARG A 172 5.62 2.49 -4.96
N TRP A 173 6.20 2.18 -6.07
CA TRP A 173 6.30 3.03 -7.26
C TRP A 173 6.36 2.17 -8.51
N ALA A 174 6.22 2.78 -9.67
CA ALA A 174 6.48 2.16 -10.97
C ALA A 174 7.71 2.83 -11.61
N ASP A 175 8.18 2.30 -12.73
CA ASP A 175 9.01 3.05 -13.64
C ASP A 175 8.19 4.12 -14.40
N ALA A 176 8.86 5.12 -14.94
CA ALA A 176 8.23 6.22 -15.66
C ALA A 176 7.96 5.92 -17.14
N SER A 177 8.20 4.70 -17.63
CA SER A 177 8.10 4.34 -19.05
C SER A 177 6.68 4.50 -19.63
N GLY A 178 5.65 4.40 -18.79
CA GLY A 178 4.24 4.51 -19.22
C GLY A 178 3.60 5.90 -19.02
N ILE A 179 4.36 6.92 -18.61
CA ILE A 179 3.79 8.25 -18.38
C ILE A 179 3.61 9.03 -19.69
N ALA A 180 2.55 9.85 -19.76
CA ALA A 180 2.19 10.60 -20.97
C ALA A 180 2.13 12.12 -20.79
N SER A 181 2.64 12.66 -19.66
CA SER A 181 2.58 14.10 -19.39
C SER A 181 3.64 14.52 -18.37
N ALA A 182 3.92 15.83 -18.31
CA ALA A 182 4.82 16.42 -17.32
C ALA A 182 4.49 15.98 -15.88
N LYS A 183 5.51 15.90 -15.04
CA LYS A 183 5.43 15.44 -13.66
C LYS A 183 6.09 16.45 -12.72
N ARG A 184 6.09 16.15 -11.42
CA ARG A 184 6.75 16.92 -10.38
C ARG A 184 7.92 16.14 -9.81
N ARG A 185 9.11 16.73 -9.78
CA ARG A 185 10.28 16.14 -9.13
C ARG A 185 10.08 16.10 -7.62
N PHE A 186 10.44 14.98 -7.01
CA PHE A 186 10.57 14.84 -5.56
C PHE A 186 11.88 14.14 -5.19
N ALA A 187 12.32 14.32 -3.97
CA ALA A 187 13.47 13.65 -3.41
C ALA A 187 13.04 12.71 -2.26
N ALA A 188 13.88 11.75 -1.94
CA ALA A 188 13.74 10.94 -0.73
C ALA A 188 13.63 11.84 0.51
N GLY A 189 12.64 11.59 1.35
CA GLY A 189 12.33 12.42 2.50
C GLY A 189 11.36 13.57 2.23
N ASP A 190 10.92 13.82 1.01
CA ASP A 190 9.77 14.68 0.75
C ASP A 190 8.47 13.98 1.16
N ILE A 191 7.47 14.76 1.56
CA ILE A 191 6.13 14.28 1.90
C ILE A 191 5.23 14.50 0.69
N LEU A 192 4.60 13.43 0.22
CA LEU A 192 3.68 13.46 -0.89
C LEU A 192 2.24 13.51 -0.38
N PHE A 193 1.47 14.51 -0.79
CA PHE A 193 0.07 14.69 -0.41
C PHE A 193 -0.82 14.61 -1.65
N GLY A 194 -1.71 13.61 -1.70
CA GLY A 194 -2.69 13.45 -2.77
C GLY A 194 -3.74 14.54 -2.75
N LYS A 195 -3.64 15.53 -3.65
CA LYS A 195 -4.57 16.68 -3.70
C LYS A 195 -5.92 16.36 -4.32
N LEU A 196 -6.01 15.33 -5.19
CA LEU A 196 -7.25 14.90 -5.82
C LEU A 196 -7.99 13.94 -4.89
N ARG A 197 -9.24 14.27 -4.57
CA ARG A 197 -10.10 13.52 -3.63
C ARG A 197 -9.37 13.26 -2.30
N PRO A 198 -9.03 14.32 -1.55
CA PRO A 198 -8.20 14.21 -0.34
C PRO A 198 -8.77 13.24 0.70
N TYR A 199 -10.10 13.04 0.72
CA TYR A 199 -10.78 12.07 1.57
C TYR A 199 -10.30 10.60 1.40
N PHE A 200 -9.55 10.28 0.34
CA PHE A 200 -8.86 9.01 0.25
C PHE A 200 -7.66 8.89 1.18
N HIS A 201 -7.30 9.99 1.84
CA HIS A 201 -6.25 10.04 2.87
C HIS A 201 -4.92 9.44 2.38
N LYS A 202 -4.43 9.97 1.27
CA LYS A 202 -3.18 9.55 0.61
C LYS A 202 -2.09 10.56 0.92
N VAL A 203 -1.38 10.35 2.02
CA VAL A 203 -0.28 11.20 2.48
C VAL A 203 0.84 10.30 2.95
N GLY A 204 2.08 10.53 2.49
CA GLY A 204 3.19 9.70 2.94
C GLY A 204 4.57 10.21 2.58
N LEU A 205 5.56 9.66 3.25
CA LEU A 205 6.99 9.93 3.10
C LEU A 205 7.55 9.13 1.93
N ALA A 206 8.26 9.78 1.01
CA ALA A 206 8.96 9.13 -0.08
C ALA A 206 10.30 8.55 0.41
N PHE A 207 10.59 7.29 0.04
CA PHE A 207 11.86 6.63 0.35
C PHE A 207 12.88 6.71 -0.79
N VAL A 208 12.48 7.15 -1.97
CA VAL A 208 13.30 7.25 -3.17
C VAL A 208 13.17 8.63 -3.80
N ASP A 209 14.13 8.99 -4.65
CA ASP A 209 14.00 10.11 -5.57
C ASP A 209 13.14 9.70 -6.77
N GLY A 210 12.47 10.67 -7.40
CA GLY A 210 11.69 10.37 -8.59
C GLY A 210 10.78 11.50 -9.04
N VAL A 211 9.75 11.10 -9.80
CA VAL A 211 8.71 12.01 -10.31
C VAL A 211 7.33 11.57 -9.84
N ALA A 212 6.49 12.54 -9.48
CA ALA A 212 5.13 12.31 -9.00
C ALA A 212 4.07 12.85 -9.97
N SER A 213 2.87 12.28 -9.93
CA SER A 213 1.71 12.82 -10.62
C SER A 213 1.47 14.29 -10.25
N THR A 214 0.97 15.08 -11.20
CA THR A 214 0.56 16.47 -10.94
C THR A 214 -0.62 16.57 -9.98
N ASP A 215 -1.34 15.48 -9.70
CA ASP A 215 -2.37 15.39 -8.66
C ASP A 215 -1.80 15.13 -7.25
N ILE A 216 -0.48 15.23 -7.09
CA ILE A 216 0.23 15.11 -5.82
C ILE A 216 0.95 16.43 -5.54
N LEU A 217 0.83 16.94 -4.32
CA LEU A 217 1.65 18.03 -3.81
C LEU A 217 2.92 17.42 -3.18
N VAL A 218 4.08 17.93 -3.58
CA VAL A 218 5.37 17.56 -3.00
C VAL A 218 5.71 18.59 -1.93
N VAL A 219 5.72 18.19 -0.67
CA VAL A 219 5.95 19.06 0.48
C VAL A 219 7.30 18.70 1.10
N ARG A 220 8.19 19.68 1.18
CA ARG A 220 9.51 19.54 1.81
C ARG A 220 9.51 20.28 3.15
N PRO A 221 9.98 19.65 4.25
CA PRO A 221 10.11 20.36 5.52
C PRO A 221 11.10 21.52 5.41
N GLU A 222 10.82 22.65 6.08
CA GLU A 222 11.77 23.77 6.18
C GLU A 222 12.98 23.37 7.03
N ASP A 223 12.76 22.70 8.17
CA ASP A 223 13.81 22.03 8.94
C ASP A 223 13.65 20.50 8.78
N PRO A 224 14.66 19.80 8.26
CA PRO A 224 14.63 18.34 8.16
C PRO A 224 14.41 17.61 9.50
N ALA A 225 14.76 18.21 10.62
CA ALA A 225 14.50 17.65 11.95
C ALA A 225 13.01 17.63 12.31
N HIS A 226 12.21 18.50 11.72
CA HIS A 226 10.76 18.56 11.94
C HIS A 226 9.96 17.70 10.93
N ARG A 227 10.64 16.97 10.03
CA ARG A 227 9.98 16.12 9.00
C ARG A 227 8.93 15.20 9.57
N GLY A 228 9.25 14.52 10.69
CA GLY A 228 8.33 13.57 11.31
C GLY A 228 7.06 14.25 11.81
N TRP A 229 7.19 15.43 12.43
CA TRP A 229 6.04 16.20 12.90
C TRP A 229 5.18 16.68 11.74
N LEU A 230 5.79 17.25 10.71
CA LEU A 230 5.07 17.68 9.51
C LEU A 230 4.37 16.53 8.80
N LEU A 231 4.99 15.35 8.72
CA LEU A 231 4.39 14.14 8.15
C LEU A 231 3.13 13.74 8.94
N ALA A 232 3.23 13.66 10.26
CA ALA A 232 2.10 13.29 11.11
C ALA A 232 0.97 14.33 11.04
N ALA A 233 1.32 15.62 11.05
CA ALA A 233 0.36 16.72 10.90
C ALA A 233 -0.39 16.64 9.56
N LEU A 234 0.33 16.52 8.43
CA LEU A 234 -0.29 16.39 7.11
C LEU A 234 -1.14 15.13 6.96
N ALA A 235 -0.80 14.05 7.70
CA ALA A 235 -1.53 12.80 7.70
C ALA A 235 -2.58 12.71 8.82
N SER A 236 -2.85 13.78 9.56
CA SER A 236 -3.91 13.81 10.56
C SER A 236 -5.31 13.88 9.91
N ASP A 237 -6.32 13.39 10.62
CA ASP A 237 -7.70 13.40 10.14
C ASP A 237 -8.22 14.82 9.96
N GLU A 238 -7.80 15.76 10.81
CA GLU A 238 -8.20 17.18 10.77
C GLU A 238 -7.70 17.87 9.51
N VAL A 239 -6.41 17.67 9.15
CA VAL A 239 -5.83 18.28 7.92
C VAL A 239 -6.46 17.67 6.68
N VAL A 240 -6.69 16.36 6.66
CA VAL A 240 -7.35 15.69 5.53
C VAL A 240 -8.81 16.10 5.41
N ALA A 241 -9.54 16.26 6.52
CA ALA A 241 -10.90 16.79 6.53
C ALA A 241 -10.95 18.20 5.99
N HIS A 242 -10.07 19.11 6.45
CA HIS A 242 -9.94 20.46 5.93
C HIS A 242 -9.68 20.48 4.42
N ALA A 243 -8.69 19.70 3.96
CA ALA A 243 -8.35 19.58 2.54
C ALA A 243 -9.52 19.06 1.69
N SER A 244 -10.40 18.25 2.28
CA SER A 244 -11.59 17.71 1.62
C SER A 244 -12.71 18.72 1.53
N ALA A 245 -12.89 19.54 2.56
CA ALA A 245 -13.95 20.58 2.62
C ALA A 245 -13.71 21.71 1.62
N VAL A 246 -12.47 22.10 1.36
CA VAL A 246 -12.12 23.14 0.36
C VAL A 246 -12.61 22.80 -1.05
N GLY A 247 -12.73 21.50 -1.37
CA GLY A 247 -13.20 21.02 -2.67
C GLY A 247 -14.69 20.69 -2.73
N ASP A 248 -15.47 20.96 -1.69
CA ASP A 248 -16.90 20.63 -1.64
C ASP A 248 -17.70 21.32 -2.75
N GLY A 249 -18.65 20.59 -3.30
CA GLY A 249 -19.50 21.03 -4.42
C GLY A 249 -18.98 20.62 -5.80
N THR A 250 -17.83 19.98 -5.92
CA THR A 250 -17.32 19.44 -7.18
C THR A 250 -17.34 17.92 -7.22
N ARG A 251 -17.56 17.34 -8.44
CA ARG A 251 -17.52 15.89 -8.66
C ARG A 251 -16.13 15.28 -8.41
N MET A 252 -15.09 16.13 -8.42
CA MET A 252 -13.68 15.75 -8.25
C MET A 252 -12.95 16.80 -7.38
N PRO A 253 -13.19 16.83 -6.05
CA PRO A 253 -12.61 17.83 -5.17
C PRO A 253 -11.08 17.78 -5.21
N ARG A 254 -10.48 18.97 -5.25
CA ARG A 254 -9.02 19.17 -5.23
C ARG A 254 -8.67 20.23 -4.21
N THR A 255 -7.71 19.95 -3.35
CA THR A 255 -7.10 20.97 -2.49
C THR A 255 -5.88 21.60 -3.17
N GLY A 256 -5.52 22.78 -2.75
CA GLY A 256 -4.33 23.50 -3.18
C GLY A 256 -3.30 23.65 -2.05
N TRP A 257 -2.07 24.00 -2.42
CA TRP A 257 -1.05 24.30 -1.40
C TRP A 257 -1.43 25.54 -0.56
N PRO A 258 -1.98 26.64 -1.11
CA PRO A 258 -2.37 27.80 -0.29
C PRO A 258 -3.32 27.42 0.85
N ASP A 259 -4.29 26.55 0.58
CA ASP A 259 -5.28 26.12 1.57
C ASP A 259 -4.63 25.27 2.69
N LEU A 260 -3.75 24.34 2.31
CA LEU A 260 -3.00 23.53 3.27
C LEU A 260 -1.99 24.37 4.06
N ALA A 261 -1.25 25.27 3.40
CA ALA A 261 -0.23 26.09 4.03
C ALA A 261 -0.81 27.05 5.10
N ALA A 262 -2.01 27.57 4.88
CA ALA A 262 -2.69 28.45 5.82
C ALA A 262 -3.32 27.71 7.02
N TYR A 263 -3.55 26.40 6.89
CA TYR A 263 -4.14 25.62 7.97
C TYR A 263 -3.18 25.51 9.15
N LYS A 264 -3.70 25.77 10.35
CA LYS A 264 -2.92 25.74 11.59
C LYS A 264 -2.99 24.36 12.23
N VAL A 265 -1.83 23.81 12.54
CA VAL A 265 -1.67 22.53 13.23
C VAL A 265 -1.06 22.68 14.61
N PRO A 266 -1.29 21.73 15.52
CA PRO A 266 -0.64 21.72 16.83
C PRO A 266 0.88 21.78 16.70
N TRP A 267 1.54 22.60 17.53
CA TRP A 267 2.99 22.72 17.60
C TRP A 267 3.47 22.49 19.04
N PRO A 268 4.33 21.50 19.29
CA PRO A 268 4.78 21.15 20.63
C PRO A 268 6.02 21.91 21.09
N GLY A 269 6.54 22.82 20.27
CA GLY A 269 7.83 23.48 20.42
C GLY A 269 8.97 22.68 19.76
N ASP A 270 10.05 23.40 19.46
CA ASP A 270 11.17 22.94 18.64
C ASP A 270 11.79 21.63 19.17
N ASP A 271 12.15 21.58 20.44
CA ASP A 271 12.79 20.41 21.05
C ASP A 271 11.94 19.14 21.00
N ARG A 272 10.62 19.28 21.21
CA ARG A 272 9.71 18.12 21.15
C ARG A 272 9.50 17.67 19.72
N ALA A 273 9.37 18.61 18.79
CA ALA A 273 9.24 18.31 17.37
C ALA A 273 10.49 17.60 16.83
N ARG A 274 11.69 17.98 17.26
CA ARG A 274 12.96 17.29 16.91
C ARG A 274 13.00 15.87 17.46
N ARG A 275 12.71 15.66 18.75
CA ARG A 275 12.63 14.30 19.33
C ARG A 275 11.61 13.42 18.62
N PHE A 276 10.48 13.99 18.26
CA PHE A 276 9.47 13.29 17.44
C PHE A 276 10.03 12.95 16.04
N GLY A 277 10.78 13.88 15.44
CA GLY A 277 11.47 13.68 14.17
C GLY A 277 12.49 12.53 14.21
N GLU A 278 13.24 12.38 15.30
CA GLU A 278 14.17 11.26 15.53
C GLU A 278 13.47 9.92 15.62
N LEU A 279 12.35 9.86 16.35
CA LEU A 279 11.49 8.68 16.40
C LEU A 279 10.97 8.32 15.01
N ALA A 280 10.38 9.31 14.29
CA ALA A 280 9.85 9.13 12.96
C ALA A 280 10.93 8.65 11.96
N ALA A 281 12.14 9.21 12.03
CA ALA A 281 13.26 8.79 11.19
C ALA A 281 13.71 7.34 11.50
N THR A 282 13.68 6.93 12.77
CA THR A 282 14.00 5.55 13.17
C THR A 282 12.96 4.57 12.65
N LEU A 283 11.67 4.90 12.77
CA LEU A 283 10.57 4.10 12.23
C LEU A 283 10.64 4.03 10.70
N ALA A 284 10.92 5.17 10.03
CA ALA A 284 11.06 5.24 8.57
C ALA A 284 12.15 4.28 8.07
N ARG A 285 13.37 4.32 8.65
CA ARG A 285 14.45 3.39 8.29
C ARG A 285 14.06 1.92 8.48
N ARG A 286 13.34 1.61 9.56
CA ARG A 286 12.89 0.24 9.80
C ARG A 286 11.86 -0.22 8.79
N VAL A 287 10.94 0.65 8.40
CA VAL A 287 9.89 0.36 7.38
C VAL A 287 10.51 0.25 5.99
N GLU A 288 11.45 1.14 5.65
CA GLU A 288 12.17 1.10 4.37
C GLU A 288 12.92 -0.22 4.21
N ALA A 289 13.67 -0.66 5.23
CA ALA A 289 14.35 -1.96 5.23
C ALA A 289 13.36 -3.13 5.08
N ALA A 290 12.20 -3.07 5.75
CA ALA A 290 11.16 -4.08 5.64
C ALA A 290 10.51 -4.10 4.24
N ALA A 291 10.36 -2.94 3.60
CA ALA A 291 9.85 -2.82 2.24
C ALA A 291 10.82 -3.42 1.21
N ALA A 292 12.13 -3.11 1.33
CA ALA A 292 13.17 -3.69 0.47
C ALA A 292 13.24 -5.22 0.62
N GLU A 293 13.19 -5.73 1.86
CA GLU A 293 13.14 -7.17 2.14
C GLU A 293 11.88 -7.81 1.54
N THR A 294 10.73 -7.16 1.64
CA THR A 294 9.47 -7.63 1.04
C THR A 294 9.59 -7.81 -0.47
N THR A 295 10.21 -6.85 -1.15
CA THR A 295 10.44 -6.94 -2.61
C THR A 295 11.35 -8.13 -2.95
N ALA A 296 12.45 -8.30 -2.24
CA ALA A 296 13.37 -9.43 -2.44
C ALA A 296 12.70 -10.78 -2.18
N LEU A 297 11.93 -10.91 -1.09
CA LEU A 297 11.19 -12.12 -0.74
C LEU A 297 10.09 -12.44 -1.76
N ALA A 298 9.38 -11.45 -2.26
CA ALA A 298 8.36 -11.64 -3.30
C ALA A 298 8.97 -12.14 -4.60
N ASN A 299 10.09 -11.55 -5.04
CA ASN A 299 10.82 -11.99 -6.22
C ASN A 299 11.34 -13.44 -6.07
N LEU A 300 11.91 -13.76 -4.91
CA LEU A 300 12.37 -15.13 -4.60
C LEU A 300 11.20 -16.13 -4.62
N ARG A 301 10.09 -15.81 -3.96
CA ARG A 301 8.89 -16.64 -3.96
C ARG A 301 8.39 -16.89 -5.38
N ASP A 302 8.30 -15.84 -6.20
CA ASP A 302 7.76 -15.94 -7.56
C ASP A 302 8.70 -16.72 -8.48
N ALA A 303 10.02 -16.68 -8.26
CA ALA A 303 11.00 -17.50 -8.94
C ALA A 303 10.97 -18.98 -8.51
N LEU A 304 10.67 -19.26 -7.23
CA LEU A 304 10.58 -20.61 -6.68
C LEU A 304 9.22 -21.29 -6.98
N LEU A 305 8.16 -20.51 -7.11
CA LEU A 305 6.80 -21.03 -7.30
C LEU A 305 6.70 -22.05 -8.46
N PRO A 306 7.19 -21.78 -9.69
CA PRO A 306 7.11 -22.76 -10.78
C PRO A 306 8.01 -24.00 -10.61
N ARG A 307 9.01 -23.93 -9.73
CA ARG A 307 9.93 -25.03 -9.44
C ARG A 307 9.39 -25.97 -8.37
N LEU A 308 8.67 -25.45 -7.41
CA LEU A 308 8.14 -26.21 -6.26
C LEU A 308 6.68 -26.64 -6.48
N VAL A 309 5.97 -26.01 -7.40
CA VAL A 309 4.58 -26.29 -7.74
C VAL A 309 4.52 -26.51 -9.26
N PRO A 310 4.76 -27.74 -9.73
CA PRO A 310 4.85 -28.09 -11.15
C PRO A 310 3.50 -27.97 -11.90
#